data_5f3a813b43b39bba0fc4ee43f656cb75
#
_entry.id   5f3a813b43b39bba0fc4ee43f656cb75
#
_cell.length_a   1.000
_cell.length_b   1.000
_cell.length_c   1.000
_cell.angle_alpha   90.00
_cell.angle_beta   90.00
_cell.angle_gamma   90.00
#
_symmetry.space_group_name_H-M   'P 1'
#
loop_
_entity.id
_entity.type
_entity.pdbx_description
1 polymer ?
#
loop_
_entity_poly.entity_id
_entity_poly.type
_entity_poly.pdbx_seq_one_letter_code
_entity_poly.pdbx_strand_id
1 'polypeptide(L)'
;MFQDNLALVKKMDPVIGDMIDLEFQRQNRNIELIASENIVSEAVMAAMGSVLTNKYAEGYPGMRYYGGCEDVDLVENEAIRRVCQLFGASYANVQPHSGAQANMAVYQALCQPGD
;
A
#
# COMPACT_ATOMS: atom_id res chain seq x y z
N MET A 1 -16.61 -8.07 -4.36
CA MET A 1 -15.46 -8.08 -3.41
C MET A 1 -15.53 -6.95 -2.40
N PHE A 2 -15.56 -5.67 -2.78
CA PHE A 2 -15.70 -4.57 -1.79
C PHE A 2 -16.96 -4.74 -0.92
N GLN A 3 -18.11 -5.03 -1.52
CA GLN A 3 -19.37 -5.23 -0.82
C GLN A 3 -19.31 -6.42 0.17
N ASP A 4 -18.61 -7.48 -0.16
CA ASP A 4 -18.47 -8.64 0.72
C ASP A 4 -17.58 -8.31 1.92
N ASN A 5 -16.48 -7.56 1.70
CA ASN A 5 -15.62 -7.09 2.77
C ASN A 5 -16.36 -6.11 3.69
N LEU A 6 -17.12 -5.18 3.11
CA LEU A 6 -17.95 -4.25 3.87
C LEU A 6 -19.00 -4.98 4.71
N ALA A 7 -19.67 -6.00 4.14
CA ALA A 7 -20.63 -6.82 4.87
C ALA A 7 -19.99 -7.57 6.05
N LEU A 8 -18.76 -8.06 5.87
CA LEU A 8 -18.01 -8.71 6.95
C LEU A 8 -17.69 -7.71 8.07
N VAL A 9 -17.20 -6.51 7.72
CA VAL A 9 -16.90 -5.47 8.72
C VAL A 9 -18.18 -5.06 9.45
N LYS A 10 -19.28 -4.81 8.74
CA LYS A 10 -20.58 -4.46 9.36
C LYS A 10 -21.08 -5.54 10.33
N LYS A 11 -20.82 -6.81 10.02
CA LYS A 11 -21.19 -7.92 10.91
C LYS A 11 -20.38 -7.94 12.20
N MET A 12 -19.10 -7.58 12.14
CA MET A 12 -18.19 -7.63 13.29
C MET A 12 -18.19 -6.32 14.09
N ASP A 13 -18.25 -5.20 13.41
CA ASP A 13 -18.30 -3.85 13.97
C ASP A 13 -19.26 -2.99 13.12
N PRO A 14 -20.54 -2.93 13.49
CA PRO A 14 -21.52 -2.16 12.74
C PRO A 14 -21.20 -0.67 12.64
N VAL A 15 -20.59 -0.10 13.68
CA VAL A 15 -20.26 1.34 13.71
C VAL A 15 -19.21 1.67 12.65
N ILE A 16 -18.10 0.94 12.63
CA ILE A 16 -17.05 1.13 11.63
C ILE A 16 -17.57 0.77 10.24
N GLY A 17 -18.33 -0.31 10.12
CA GLY A 17 -18.89 -0.71 8.83
C GLY A 17 -19.82 0.35 8.22
N ASP A 18 -20.64 1.01 9.03
CA ASP A 18 -21.51 2.09 8.56
C ASP A 18 -20.71 3.35 8.18
N MET A 19 -19.65 3.68 8.89
CA MET A 19 -18.75 4.79 8.53
C MET A 19 -18.03 4.54 7.18
N ILE A 20 -17.58 3.32 6.96
CA ILE A 20 -16.97 2.93 5.66
C ILE A 20 -18.00 3.04 4.52
N ASP A 21 -19.23 2.61 4.76
CA ASP A 21 -20.31 2.72 3.77
C ASP A 21 -20.64 4.19 3.45
N LEU A 22 -20.69 5.06 4.45
CA LEU A 22 -20.87 6.50 4.25
C LEU A 22 -19.76 7.10 3.38
N GLU A 23 -18.51 6.73 3.61
CA GLU A 23 -17.38 7.17 2.78
C GLU A 23 -17.47 6.62 1.35
N PHE A 24 -17.84 5.36 1.19
CA PHE A 24 -18.08 4.79 -0.14
C PHE A 24 -19.17 5.55 -0.90
N GLN A 25 -20.29 5.89 -0.24
CA GLN A 25 -21.34 6.69 -0.83
C GLN A 25 -20.86 8.11 -1.17
N ARG A 26 -20.03 8.72 -0.31
CA ARG A 26 -19.43 10.04 -0.57
C ARG A 26 -18.59 10.01 -1.84
N GLN A 27 -17.68 9.05 -1.98
CA GLN A 27 -16.82 8.91 -3.16
C GLN A 27 -17.61 8.68 -4.44
N ASN A 28 -18.73 7.94 -4.39
CA ASN A 28 -19.58 7.73 -5.56
C ASN A 28 -20.42 8.95 -5.95
N ARG A 29 -20.73 9.82 -5.00
CA ARG A 29 -21.60 10.98 -5.21
C ARG A 29 -20.82 12.24 -5.57
N ASN A 30 -19.65 12.42 -5.03
CA ASN A 30 -18.87 13.64 -5.13
C ASN A 30 -17.80 13.51 -6.22
N ILE A 31 -17.52 14.63 -6.90
CA ILE A 31 -16.36 14.74 -7.79
C ILE A 31 -15.16 15.11 -6.91
N GLU A 32 -14.11 14.29 -6.96
CA GLU A 32 -12.86 14.56 -6.25
C GLU A 32 -11.99 15.50 -7.09
N LEU A 33 -11.60 16.65 -6.48
CA LEU A 33 -10.79 17.67 -7.15
C LEU A 33 -9.38 17.81 -6.55
N ILE A 34 -9.02 16.95 -5.58
CA ILE A 34 -7.69 16.95 -4.99
C ILE A 34 -6.76 16.13 -5.89
N ALA A 35 -5.83 16.81 -6.56
CA ALA A 35 -4.95 16.22 -7.57
C ALA A 35 -4.02 15.10 -7.03
N SER A 36 -3.78 15.07 -5.72
CA SER A 36 -2.96 14.04 -5.05
C SER A 36 -3.75 12.78 -4.66
N GLU A 37 -5.07 12.77 -4.79
CA GLU A 37 -5.88 11.59 -4.51
C GLU A 37 -6.00 10.69 -5.73
N ASN A 38 -6.07 9.38 -5.49
CA ASN A 38 -6.24 8.36 -6.51
C ASN A 38 -7.27 7.33 -6.06
N ILE A 39 -8.25 7.07 -6.90
CA ILE A 39 -9.24 6.00 -6.68
C ILE A 39 -8.61 4.69 -7.15
N VAL A 40 -8.22 3.85 -6.22
CA VAL A 40 -7.58 2.57 -6.52
C VAL A 40 -8.62 1.50 -6.91
N SER A 41 -8.17 0.49 -7.65
CA SER A 41 -9.03 -0.64 -8.03
C SER A 41 -9.37 -1.53 -6.82
N GLU A 42 -10.47 -2.27 -6.92
CA GLU A 42 -10.83 -3.29 -5.92
C GLU A 42 -9.72 -4.32 -5.71
N ALA A 43 -8.95 -4.64 -6.76
CA ALA A 43 -7.83 -5.58 -6.66
C ALA A 43 -6.71 -5.06 -5.75
N VAL A 44 -6.41 -3.76 -5.80
CA VAL A 44 -5.43 -3.13 -4.89
C VAL A 44 -5.93 -3.18 -3.45
N MET A 45 -7.19 -2.81 -3.21
CA MET A 45 -7.78 -2.89 -1.86
C MET A 45 -7.77 -4.32 -1.32
N ALA A 46 -8.09 -5.31 -2.15
CA ALA A 46 -8.07 -6.72 -1.77
C ALA A 46 -6.66 -7.23 -1.45
N ALA A 47 -5.66 -6.82 -2.21
CA ALA A 47 -4.27 -7.19 -1.95
C ALA A 47 -3.77 -6.61 -0.61
N MET A 48 -4.12 -5.37 -0.29
CA MET A 48 -3.78 -4.73 0.99
C MET A 48 -4.43 -5.44 2.19
N GLY A 49 -5.66 -5.94 2.04
CA GLY A 49 -6.40 -6.68 3.08
C GLY A 49 -6.18 -8.19 3.05
N SER A 50 -5.15 -8.67 2.37
CA SER A 50 -4.86 -10.11 2.27
C SER A 50 -4.10 -10.64 3.49
N VAL A 51 -3.84 -11.96 3.49
CA VAL A 51 -3.05 -12.64 4.55
C VAL A 51 -1.62 -12.10 4.69
N LEU A 52 -1.11 -11.38 3.68
CA LEU A 52 0.19 -10.70 3.76
C LEU A 52 0.23 -9.69 4.91
N THR A 53 -0.90 -9.14 5.30
CA THR A 53 -1.04 -8.24 6.47
C THR A 53 -0.56 -8.88 7.78
N ASN A 54 -0.61 -10.21 7.88
CA ASN A 54 -0.23 -10.95 9.08
C ASN A 54 1.28 -11.22 9.17
N LYS A 55 2.04 -10.96 8.08
CA LYS A 55 3.44 -11.35 8.02
C LYS A 55 4.37 -10.16 8.32
N TYR A 56 5.12 -10.29 9.39
CA TYR A 56 6.23 -9.39 9.70
C TYR A 56 7.46 -9.79 8.87
N ALA A 57 7.95 -8.87 8.02
CA ALA A 57 8.98 -9.14 7.02
C ALA A 57 10.12 -8.11 7.07
N GLU A 58 10.64 -7.85 8.28
CA GLU A 58 11.75 -6.94 8.48
C GLU A 58 13.00 -7.40 7.71
N GLY A 59 13.70 -6.46 7.10
CA GLY A 59 14.82 -6.71 6.21
C GLY A 59 14.41 -6.60 4.73
N TYR A 60 15.19 -7.21 3.84
CA TYR A 60 14.98 -7.19 2.40
C TYR A 60 14.85 -8.61 1.84
N PRO A 61 14.31 -8.80 0.62
CA PRO A 61 14.26 -10.11 -0.01
C PRO A 61 15.60 -10.86 0.06
N GLY A 62 15.58 -12.08 0.53
CA GLY A 62 16.77 -12.90 0.75
C GLY A 62 17.65 -12.51 1.95
N MET A 63 17.32 -11.41 2.63
CA MET A 63 18.05 -10.91 3.83
C MET A 63 17.07 -10.50 4.92
N ARG A 64 16.19 -11.41 5.32
CA ARG A 64 15.18 -11.19 6.37
C ARG A 64 15.73 -11.53 7.75
N TYR A 65 15.22 -10.85 8.76
CA TYR A 65 15.55 -11.14 10.16
C TYR A 65 14.76 -12.34 10.69
N TYR A 66 13.63 -12.70 10.04
CA TYR A 66 12.72 -13.76 10.50
C TYR A 66 12.47 -14.76 9.38
N GLY A 67 12.13 -16.00 9.77
CA GLY A 67 11.71 -17.05 8.83
C GLY A 67 10.31 -16.86 8.26
N GLY A 68 9.97 -17.65 7.26
CA GLY A 68 8.64 -17.67 6.64
C GLY A 68 8.37 -16.48 5.71
N CYS A 69 9.41 -15.90 5.12
CA CYS A 69 9.30 -14.74 4.24
C CYS A 69 9.41 -15.09 2.74
N GLU A 70 9.46 -16.37 2.41
CA GLU A 70 9.70 -16.86 1.05
C GLU A 70 8.67 -16.30 0.06
N ASP A 71 7.39 -16.35 0.43
CA ASP A 71 6.30 -15.84 -0.43
C ASP A 71 6.24 -14.30 -0.44
N VAL A 72 6.54 -13.65 0.69
CA VAL A 72 6.66 -12.18 0.76
C VAL A 72 7.79 -11.69 -0.12
N ASP A 73 8.92 -12.39 -0.15
CA ASP A 73 10.06 -12.08 -1.02
C ASP A 73 9.67 -12.10 -2.50
N LEU A 74 8.84 -13.08 -2.91
CA LEU A 74 8.33 -13.14 -4.29
C LEU A 74 7.47 -11.91 -4.61
N VAL A 75 6.59 -11.51 -3.71
CA VAL A 75 5.72 -10.33 -3.88
C VAL A 75 6.55 -9.05 -3.96
N GLU A 76 7.50 -8.87 -3.06
CA GLU A 76 8.34 -7.66 -3.03
C GLU A 76 9.24 -7.58 -4.27
N ASN A 77 9.89 -8.69 -4.66
CA ASN A 77 10.71 -8.74 -5.87
C ASN A 77 9.90 -8.45 -7.13
N GLU A 78 8.68 -8.96 -7.24
CA GLU A 78 7.81 -8.68 -8.38
C GLU A 78 7.36 -7.21 -8.39
N ALA A 79 7.08 -6.61 -7.24
CA ALA A 79 6.78 -5.19 -7.12
C ALA A 79 7.97 -4.33 -7.59
N ILE A 80 9.19 -4.63 -7.14
CA ILE A 80 10.42 -3.96 -7.58
C ILE A 80 10.57 -4.08 -9.10
N ARG A 81 10.44 -5.29 -9.64
CA ARG A 81 10.56 -5.53 -11.08
C ARG A 81 9.58 -4.67 -11.89
N ARG A 82 8.31 -4.62 -11.45
CA ARG A 82 7.27 -3.84 -12.14
C ARG A 82 7.48 -2.34 -12.05
N VAL A 83 7.90 -1.83 -10.89
CA VAL A 83 8.24 -0.40 -10.73
C VAL A 83 9.41 -0.02 -11.61
N CYS A 84 10.49 -0.83 -11.65
CA CYS A 84 11.62 -0.62 -12.54
C CYS A 84 11.19 -0.58 -14.01
N GLN A 85 10.32 -1.51 -14.41
CA GLN A 85 9.79 -1.54 -15.78
C GLN A 85 8.94 -0.32 -16.11
N LEU A 86 8.08 0.10 -15.18
CA LEU A 86 7.15 1.22 -15.36
C LEU A 86 7.90 2.55 -15.53
N PHE A 87 8.93 2.78 -14.74
CA PHE A 87 9.70 4.03 -14.73
C PHE A 87 11.00 3.99 -15.54
N GLY A 88 11.34 2.85 -16.15
CA GLY A 88 12.63 2.68 -16.86
C GLY A 88 13.82 2.78 -15.91
N ALA A 89 13.65 2.44 -14.63
CA ALA A 89 14.68 2.53 -13.60
C ALA A 89 15.47 1.23 -13.50
N SER A 90 16.75 1.33 -13.16
CA SER A 90 17.61 0.17 -12.91
C SER A 90 17.46 -0.40 -11.49
N TYR A 91 16.89 0.37 -10.58
CA TYR A 91 16.67 0.00 -9.18
C TYR A 91 15.40 0.66 -8.62
N ALA A 92 14.74 0.00 -7.68
CA ALA A 92 13.62 0.56 -6.93
C ALA A 92 13.59 -0.02 -5.51
N ASN A 93 13.10 0.79 -4.57
CA ASN A 93 12.76 0.36 -3.22
C ASN A 93 11.24 0.57 -3.05
N VAL A 94 10.52 -0.51 -2.74
CA VAL A 94 9.05 -0.51 -2.60
C VAL A 94 8.60 -0.58 -1.14
N GLN A 95 9.53 -0.48 -0.17
CA GLN A 95 9.22 -0.58 1.25
C GLN A 95 8.71 0.71 1.91
N PRO A 96 8.96 1.95 1.41
CA PRO A 96 8.37 3.13 2.03
C PRO A 96 6.85 3.00 2.13
N HIS A 97 6.30 3.22 3.34
CA HIS A 97 4.86 3.08 3.57
C HIS A 97 4.06 4.36 3.26
N SER A 98 4.72 5.40 2.78
CA SER A 98 4.05 6.64 2.34
C SER A 98 4.95 7.44 1.41
N GLY A 99 4.34 8.34 0.61
CA GLY A 99 5.08 9.32 -0.18
C GLY A 99 5.95 10.24 0.69
N ALA A 100 5.48 10.57 1.89
CA ALA A 100 6.25 11.36 2.84
C ALA A 100 7.55 10.65 3.26
N GLN A 101 7.48 9.35 3.56
CA GLN A 101 8.67 8.56 3.89
C GLN A 101 9.62 8.41 2.70
N ALA A 102 9.09 8.18 1.50
CA ALA A 102 9.89 8.10 0.28
C ALA A 102 10.63 9.43 0.02
N ASN A 103 9.93 10.56 0.11
CA ASN A 103 10.54 11.89 -0.03
C ASN A 103 11.59 12.16 1.06
N MET A 104 11.32 11.78 2.31
CA MET A 104 12.29 11.93 3.40
C MET A 104 13.58 11.16 3.10
N ALA A 105 13.49 9.94 2.57
CA ALA A 105 14.65 9.15 2.19
C ALA A 105 15.47 9.86 1.09
N VAL A 106 14.80 10.46 0.10
CA VAL A 106 15.47 11.24 -0.96
C VAL A 106 16.18 12.45 -0.39
N TYR A 107 15.52 13.24 0.47
CA TYR A 107 16.15 14.40 1.11
C TYR A 107 17.37 14.00 1.93
N GLN A 108 17.28 12.95 2.72
CA GLN A 108 18.42 12.45 3.52
C GLN A 108 19.59 11.96 2.65
N ALA A 109 19.29 11.41 1.48
CA ALA A 109 20.33 10.89 0.59
C ALA A 109 21.03 11.99 -0.23
N LEU A 110 20.33 13.07 -0.61
CA LEU A 110 20.79 14.02 -1.60
C LEU A 110 21.01 15.44 -1.08
N CYS A 111 20.36 15.81 0.02
CA CYS A 111 20.38 17.18 0.52
C CYS A 111 21.22 17.35 1.79
N GLN A 112 21.71 18.57 2.00
CA GLN A 112 22.39 19.01 3.22
C GLN A 112 21.50 20.01 3.98
N PRO A 113 21.70 20.22 5.29
CA PRO A 113 20.99 21.26 6.02
C PRO A 113 21.15 22.63 5.35
N GLY A 114 20.02 23.21 4.92
CA GLY A 114 19.97 24.51 4.25
C GLY A 114 19.67 24.47 2.74
N ASP A 115 19.62 23.27 2.13
CA ASP A 115 19.23 23.11 0.72
C ASP A 115 17.73 23.34 0.47
#